data_761d005e83b143611021dd64c01a436e
#
_entry.id   761d005e83b143611021dd64c01a436e
#
_cell.length_a   1.000
_cell.length_b   1.000
_cell.length_c   1.000
_cell.angle_alpha   90.00
_cell.angle_beta   90.00
_cell.angle_gamma   90.00
#
_symmetry.space_group_name_H-M   'P 1'
#
loop_
_entity.id
_entity.type
_entity.pdbx_description
1 polymer ?
#
loop_
_entity_poly.entity_id
_entity_poly.type
_entity_poly.pdbx_seq_one_letter_code
_entity_poly.pdbx_strand_id
1 'polypeptide(L)'
;MRLKSKTIAFTNGVFDILHEGHIAVLSEAASFADVLIVGVNSDASVKKLKGDSRPVNNESSRALIIASLIMVDAVVIFNEETPIELIKIIKPDVLIKGGDYTLDTMVGSREVLDAGGRVEIIPIREGFSTTGIIEKICKK
;
A
#
# COMPACT_ATOMS: atom_id res chain seq x y z
N MET A 1 -16.23 6.14 -8.54
CA MET A 1 -17.58 6.29 -7.96
C MET A 1 -17.56 5.88 -6.51
N ARG A 2 -18.01 6.73 -5.63
CA ARG A 2 -18.09 6.40 -4.21
C ARG A 2 -19.42 5.74 -3.91
N LEU A 3 -19.40 4.57 -3.30
CA LEU A 3 -20.63 3.89 -2.87
C LEU A 3 -21.20 4.65 -1.66
N LYS A 4 -22.43 5.07 -1.77
CA LYS A 4 -23.13 5.70 -0.65
C LYS A 4 -23.19 4.74 0.53
N SER A 5 -22.96 5.22 1.73
CA SER A 5 -22.98 4.51 3.00
C SER A 5 -21.85 3.49 3.22
N LYS A 6 -20.89 3.34 2.30
CA LYS A 6 -19.72 2.49 2.51
C LYS A 6 -18.47 3.32 2.74
N THR A 7 -17.69 2.92 3.73
CA THR A 7 -16.41 3.55 4.03
C THR A 7 -15.29 2.91 3.22
N ILE A 8 -14.29 3.71 2.86
CA ILE A 8 -13.15 3.28 2.04
C ILE A 8 -11.87 3.44 2.84
N ALA A 9 -11.11 2.34 2.94
CA ALA A 9 -9.74 2.34 3.43
C ALA A 9 -8.81 2.31 2.22
N PHE A 10 -7.72 3.04 2.29
CA PHE A 10 -6.69 3.06 1.26
C PHE A 10 -5.32 2.84 1.88
N THR A 11 -4.54 2.00 1.24
CA THR A 11 -3.12 1.85 1.52
C THR A 11 -2.38 1.69 0.20
N ASN A 12 -1.08 1.90 0.21
CA ASN A 12 -0.25 1.74 -0.98
C ASN A 12 1.10 1.14 -0.64
N GLY A 13 1.74 0.59 -1.65
CA GLY A 13 3.07 0.03 -1.51
C GLY A 13 3.58 -0.58 -2.80
N VAL A 14 4.79 -1.06 -2.74
CA VAL A 14 5.44 -1.77 -3.86
C VAL A 14 4.90 -3.21 -3.94
N PHE A 15 4.77 -3.86 -2.82
CA PHE A 15 4.29 -5.25 -2.70
C PHE A 15 5.05 -6.22 -3.61
N ASP A 16 6.37 -6.08 -3.63
CA ASP A 16 7.24 -6.98 -4.35
C ASP A 16 7.56 -8.17 -3.43
N ILE A 17 7.46 -9.38 -3.94
CA ILE A 17 7.63 -10.62 -3.14
C ILE A 17 6.81 -10.57 -1.84
N LEU A 18 5.54 -10.92 -1.97
CA LEU A 18 4.59 -10.85 -0.86
C LEU A 18 5.03 -11.73 0.31
N HIS A 19 4.95 -11.19 1.53
CA HIS A 19 5.30 -11.90 2.76
C HIS A 19 4.26 -11.64 3.86
N GLU A 20 4.43 -12.31 4.99
CA GLU A 20 3.49 -12.22 6.11
C GLU A 20 3.28 -10.80 6.62
N GLY A 21 4.33 -9.97 6.58
CA GLY A 21 4.23 -8.57 6.97
C GLY A 21 3.22 -7.79 6.12
N HIS A 22 3.22 -8.02 4.81
CA HIS A 22 2.24 -7.43 3.90
C HIS A 22 0.82 -7.88 4.23
N ILE A 23 0.64 -9.18 4.46
CA ILE A 23 -0.67 -9.76 4.79
C ILE A 23 -1.21 -9.15 6.09
N ALA A 24 -0.35 -8.99 7.10
CA ALA A 24 -0.74 -8.40 8.37
C ALA A 24 -1.27 -6.96 8.20
N VAL A 25 -0.55 -6.14 7.43
CA VAL A 25 -0.96 -4.75 7.16
C VAL A 25 -2.28 -4.72 6.39
N LEU A 26 -2.41 -5.52 5.33
CA LEU A 26 -3.61 -5.53 4.50
C LEU A 26 -4.83 -6.06 5.26
N SER A 27 -4.66 -7.09 6.08
CA SER A 27 -5.74 -7.62 6.91
C SER A 27 -6.23 -6.61 7.94
N GLU A 28 -5.32 -5.93 8.59
CA GLU A 28 -5.67 -4.89 9.55
C GLU A 28 -6.30 -3.68 8.86
N ALA A 29 -5.76 -3.26 7.71
CA ALA A 29 -6.32 -2.19 6.92
C ALA A 29 -7.78 -2.47 6.53
N ALA A 30 -8.07 -3.69 6.12
CA ALA A 30 -9.42 -4.10 5.75
C ALA A 30 -10.41 -4.04 6.92
N SER A 31 -9.92 -4.16 8.16
CA SER A 31 -10.77 -4.09 9.35
C SER A 31 -11.28 -2.68 9.66
N PHE A 32 -10.69 -1.65 9.09
CA PHE A 32 -11.04 -0.25 9.38
C PHE A 32 -12.18 0.31 8.53
N ALA A 33 -12.56 -0.37 7.45
CA ALA A 33 -13.58 0.15 6.53
C ALA A 33 -14.31 -0.98 5.80
N ASP A 34 -15.36 -0.62 5.07
CA ASP A 34 -16.15 -1.59 4.30
C ASP A 34 -15.43 -2.06 3.04
N VAL A 35 -14.63 -1.18 2.44
CA VAL A 35 -13.93 -1.42 1.18
C VAL A 35 -12.45 -1.10 1.36
N LEU A 36 -11.57 -2.00 0.93
CA LEU A 36 -10.12 -1.76 0.90
C LEU A 36 -9.64 -1.60 -0.54
N ILE A 37 -9.08 -0.43 -0.83
CA ILE A 37 -8.43 -0.14 -2.11
C ILE A 37 -6.92 -0.07 -1.87
N VAL A 38 -6.15 -0.77 -2.70
CA VAL A 38 -4.70 -0.82 -2.60
C VAL A 38 -4.06 -0.18 -3.83
N GLY A 39 -3.20 0.80 -3.60
CA GLY A 39 -2.36 1.39 -4.64
C GLY A 39 -1.06 0.61 -4.78
N VAL A 40 -0.68 0.27 -6.00
CA VAL A 40 0.57 -0.47 -6.27
C VAL A 40 1.46 0.39 -7.16
N ASN A 41 2.69 0.64 -6.71
CA ASN A 41 3.66 1.39 -7.50
C ASN A 41 3.98 0.66 -8.80
N SER A 42 3.97 1.40 -9.93
CA SER A 42 4.40 0.86 -11.21
C SER A 42 5.88 0.44 -11.19
N ASP A 43 6.31 -0.32 -12.16
CA ASP A 43 7.73 -0.70 -12.30
C ASP A 43 8.63 0.53 -12.41
N ALA A 44 8.22 1.52 -13.18
CA ALA A 44 8.97 2.77 -13.34
C ALA A 44 9.10 3.53 -12.01
N SER A 45 8.02 3.60 -11.23
CA SER A 45 8.03 4.23 -9.91
C SER A 45 8.96 3.49 -8.94
N VAL A 46 8.92 2.17 -8.94
CA VAL A 46 9.78 1.34 -8.07
C VAL A 46 11.26 1.54 -8.40
N LYS A 47 11.61 1.57 -9.68
CA LYS A 47 13.00 1.79 -10.10
C LYS A 47 13.54 3.13 -9.60
N LYS A 48 12.74 4.17 -9.64
CA LYS A 48 13.13 5.49 -9.10
C LYS A 48 13.34 5.45 -7.59
N LEU A 49 12.54 4.68 -6.87
CA LEU A 49 12.60 4.61 -5.41
C LEU A 49 13.67 3.65 -4.90
N LYS A 50 13.91 2.54 -5.58
CA LYS A 50 14.70 1.42 -5.07
C LYS A 50 15.87 1.00 -5.97
N GLY A 51 16.03 1.61 -7.15
CA GLY A 51 17.10 1.29 -8.09
C GLY A 51 16.70 0.30 -9.18
N ASP A 52 17.62 0.09 -10.13
CA ASP A 52 17.34 -0.66 -11.37
C ASP A 52 17.12 -2.17 -11.17
N SER A 53 17.60 -2.74 -10.07
CA SER A 53 17.41 -4.17 -9.75
C SER A 53 16.00 -4.49 -9.23
N ARG A 54 15.19 -3.47 -8.99
CA ARG A 54 13.84 -3.62 -8.45
C ARG A 54 12.81 -3.06 -9.43
N PRO A 55 11.56 -3.58 -9.52
CA PRO A 55 11.07 -4.71 -8.73
C PRO A 55 11.55 -6.07 -9.28
N VAL A 56 11.46 -7.11 -8.47
CA VAL A 56 11.69 -8.50 -8.91
C VAL A 56 10.51 -8.97 -9.74
N ASN A 57 9.29 -8.74 -9.27
CA ASN A 57 8.06 -9.03 -10.00
C ASN A 57 7.53 -7.76 -10.68
N ASN A 58 7.06 -7.89 -11.92
CA ASN A 58 6.50 -6.77 -12.65
C ASN A 58 5.18 -6.29 -12.04
N GLU A 59 4.76 -5.08 -12.42
CA GLU A 59 3.57 -4.45 -11.86
C GLU A 59 2.28 -5.25 -12.08
N SER A 60 2.13 -5.90 -13.21
CA SER A 60 0.95 -6.73 -13.49
C SER A 60 0.88 -7.93 -12.56
N SER A 61 2.00 -8.61 -12.33
CA SER A 61 2.08 -9.73 -11.38
C SER A 61 1.81 -9.27 -9.95
N ARG A 62 2.41 -8.17 -9.54
CA ARG A 62 2.23 -7.64 -8.19
C ARG A 62 0.79 -7.24 -7.94
N ALA A 63 0.16 -6.56 -8.89
CA ALA A 63 -1.23 -6.16 -8.79
C ALA A 63 -2.17 -7.38 -8.77
N LEU A 64 -1.91 -8.38 -9.61
CA LEU A 64 -2.70 -9.60 -9.64
C LEU A 64 -2.66 -10.36 -8.31
N ILE A 65 -1.47 -10.50 -7.74
CA ILE A 65 -1.31 -11.18 -6.45
C ILE A 65 -2.10 -10.46 -5.35
N ILE A 66 -1.97 -9.13 -5.26
CA ILE A 66 -2.70 -8.34 -4.28
C ILE A 66 -4.21 -8.42 -4.51
N ALA A 67 -4.66 -8.32 -5.76
CA ALA A 67 -6.08 -8.40 -6.11
C ALA A 67 -6.69 -9.77 -5.79
N SER A 68 -5.88 -10.81 -5.70
CA SER A 68 -6.32 -12.17 -5.39
C SER A 68 -6.54 -12.41 -3.89
N LEU A 69 -6.13 -11.49 -3.03
CA LEU A 69 -6.31 -11.62 -1.60
C LEU A 69 -7.77 -11.30 -1.22
N ILE A 70 -8.32 -12.13 -0.35
CA ILE A 70 -9.74 -12.03 0.02
C ILE A 70 -10.12 -10.68 0.64
N MET A 71 -9.19 -10.05 1.37
CA MET A 71 -9.44 -8.79 2.05
C MET A 71 -9.35 -7.57 1.13
N VAL A 72 -8.89 -7.71 -0.10
CA VAL A 72 -8.68 -6.61 -1.04
C VAL A 72 -9.85 -6.51 -2.02
N ASP A 73 -10.47 -5.34 -2.12
CA ASP A 73 -11.61 -5.12 -3.00
C ASP A 73 -11.21 -4.54 -4.36
N ALA A 74 -10.18 -3.71 -4.40
CA ALA A 74 -9.70 -3.12 -5.65
C ALA A 74 -8.21 -2.79 -5.57
N VAL A 75 -7.54 -2.86 -6.73
CA VAL A 75 -6.12 -2.52 -6.87
C VAL A 75 -5.97 -1.49 -7.99
N VAL A 76 -5.16 -0.47 -7.75
CA VAL A 76 -4.85 0.57 -8.74
C VAL A 76 -3.34 0.69 -8.86
N ILE A 77 -2.82 0.59 -10.08
CA ILE A 77 -1.40 0.83 -10.37
C ILE A 77 -1.21 2.33 -10.59
N PHE A 78 -0.23 2.93 -9.94
CA PHE A 78 0.08 4.36 -10.13
C PHE A 78 1.55 4.55 -10.48
N ASN A 79 1.81 5.52 -11.38
CA ASN A 79 3.16 5.79 -11.92
C ASN A 79 3.94 6.84 -11.11
N GLU A 80 3.26 7.66 -10.35
CA GLU A 80 3.85 8.75 -9.59
C GLU A 80 4.71 8.21 -8.45
N GLU A 81 5.67 9.01 -7.99
CA GLU A 81 6.52 8.63 -6.86
C GLU A 81 5.73 8.50 -5.57
N THR A 82 4.69 9.32 -5.42
CA THR A 82 3.81 9.30 -4.26
C THR A 82 2.37 9.08 -4.68
N PRO A 83 1.51 8.52 -3.82
CA PRO A 83 0.11 8.27 -4.16
C PRO A 83 -0.81 9.48 -3.97
N ILE A 84 -0.27 10.69 -3.84
CA ILE A 84 -1.09 11.88 -3.48
C ILE A 84 -2.24 12.14 -4.45
N GLU A 85 -1.99 12.05 -5.76
CA GLU A 85 -3.03 12.30 -6.76
C GLU A 85 -4.13 11.23 -6.70
N LEU A 86 -3.72 9.98 -6.50
CA LEU A 86 -4.66 8.87 -6.33
C LEU A 86 -5.51 9.04 -5.07
N ILE A 87 -4.91 9.46 -3.97
CA ILE A 87 -5.61 9.74 -2.72
C ILE A 87 -6.65 10.85 -2.91
N LYS A 88 -6.30 11.90 -3.63
CA LYS A 88 -7.21 13.01 -3.93
C LYS A 88 -8.43 12.56 -4.75
N ILE A 89 -8.23 11.59 -5.63
CA ILE A 89 -9.31 11.03 -6.48
C ILE A 89 -10.20 10.09 -5.66
N ILE A 90 -9.60 9.18 -4.91
CA ILE A 90 -10.32 8.16 -4.14
C ILE A 90 -11.06 8.78 -2.95
N LYS A 91 -10.47 9.76 -2.31
CA LYS A 91 -10.98 10.40 -1.09
C LYS A 91 -11.33 9.37 -0.01
N PRO A 92 -10.33 8.59 0.45
CA PRO A 92 -10.60 7.55 1.44
C PRO A 92 -11.06 8.12 2.77
N ASP A 93 -11.85 7.35 3.49
CA ASP A 93 -12.23 7.66 4.85
C ASP A 93 -11.11 7.35 5.84
N VAL A 94 -10.32 6.33 5.53
CA VAL A 94 -9.17 5.91 6.33
C VAL A 94 -7.95 5.73 5.43
N LEU A 95 -6.88 6.45 5.74
CA LEU A 95 -5.59 6.26 5.08
C LEU A 95 -4.71 5.43 5.99
N ILE A 96 -4.16 4.34 5.47
CA ILE A 96 -3.40 3.39 6.27
C ILE A 96 -2.00 3.24 5.72
N LYS A 97 -1.02 3.20 6.60
CA LYS A 97 0.37 2.95 6.24
C LYS A 97 1.01 2.02 7.27
N GLY A 98 1.72 1.02 6.78
CA GLY A 98 2.55 0.18 7.64
C GLY A 98 3.95 0.76 7.76
N GLY A 99 4.48 0.83 8.97
CA GLY A 99 5.85 1.26 9.21
C GLY A 99 6.01 2.40 10.19
N ASP A 100 7.22 2.96 10.19
CA ASP A 100 7.62 4.05 11.10
C ASP A 100 7.32 5.41 10.48
N TYR A 101 6.04 5.70 10.30
CA TYR A 101 5.59 6.98 9.78
C TYR A 101 4.99 7.84 10.89
N THR A 102 5.11 9.15 10.74
CA THR A 102 4.35 10.11 11.54
C THR A 102 3.32 10.77 10.61
N LEU A 103 2.33 11.45 11.17
CA LEU A 103 1.33 12.16 10.37
C LEU A 103 1.99 13.18 9.43
N ASP A 104 3.09 13.81 9.87
CA ASP A 104 3.80 14.82 9.07
C ASP A 104 4.58 14.21 7.89
N THR A 105 5.07 12.98 8.04
CA THR A 105 5.85 12.31 6.99
C THR A 105 5.00 11.46 6.06
N MET A 106 3.73 11.26 6.39
CA MET A 106 2.83 10.41 5.63
C MET A 106 2.11 11.20 4.54
N VAL A 107 2.42 10.85 3.29
CA VAL A 107 1.80 11.50 2.12
C VAL A 107 0.29 11.30 2.12
N GLY A 108 -0.46 12.39 1.95
CA GLY A 108 -1.92 12.35 1.88
C GLY A 108 -2.63 12.46 3.21
N SER A 109 -1.91 12.42 4.34
CA SER A 109 -2.52 12.48 5.67
C SER A 109 -3.32 13.77 5.87
N ARG A 110 -2.78 14.90 5.46
CA ARG A 110 -3.46 16.19 5.60
C ARG A 110 -4.77 16.23 4.81
N GLU A 111 -4.74 15.77 3.57
CA GLU A 111 -5.92 15.76 2.69
C GLU A 111 -7.04 14.91 3.27
N VAL A 112 -6.69 13.75 3.83
CA VAL A 112 -7.66 12.85 4.45
C VAL A 112 -8.24 13.45 5.73
N LEU A 113 -7.40 14.00 6.60
CA LEU A 113 -7.82 14.62 7.85
C LEU A 113 -8.68 15.85 7.60
N ASP A 114 -8.31 16.71 6.65
CA ASP A 114 -9.07 17.91 6.29
C ASP A 114 -10.45 17.56 5.73
N ALA A 115 -10.59 16.42 5.08
CA ALA A 115 -11.86 15.92 4.56
C ALA A 115 -12.71 15.18 5.61
N GLY A 116 -12.27 15.15 6.87
CA GLY A 116 -12.99 14.49 7.95
C GLY A 116 -12.68 13.01 8.11
N GLY A 117 -11.71 12.48 7.37
CA GLY A 117 -11.25 11.11 7.50
C GLY A 117 -10.23 10.93 8.64
N ARG A 118 -9.67 9.74 8.72
CA ARG A 118 -8.66 9.42 9.74
C ARG A 118 -7.46 8.71 9.12
N VAL A 119 -6.38 8.69 9.87
CA VAL A 119 -5.12 8.06 9.47
C VAL A 119 -4.74 7.03 10.52
N GLU A 120 -4.39 5.83 10.06
CA GLU A 120 -3.95 4.74 10.93
C GLU A 120 -2.56 4.29 10.50
N ILE A 121 -1.65 4.16 11.46
CA ILE A 121 -0.30 3.66 11.23
C ILE A 121 -0.18 2.31 11.90
N ILE A 122 0.16 1.28 11.10
CA ILE A 122 0.28 -0.09 11.58
C ILE A 122 1.76 -0.39 11.78
N PRO A 123 2.18 -0.82 12.99
CA PRO A 123 3.57 -1.15 13.24
C PRO A 123 4.08 -2.27 12.32
N ILE A 124 5.34 -2.17 11.90
CA ILE A 124 6.00 -3.21 11.11
C ILE A 124 6.24 -4.43 11.99
N ARG A 125 5.94 -5.64 11.47
CA ARG A 125 6.37 -6.89 12.10
C ARG A 125 7.84 -7.09 11.86
N GLU A 126 8.61 -7.26 12.92
CA GLU A 126 10.04 -7.54 12.83
C GLU A 126 10.31 -8.86 12.09
N GLY A 127 11.39 -8.89 11.33
CA GLY A 127 11.82 -10.08 10.59
C GLY A 127 11.16 -10.28 9.22
N PHE A 128 10.22 -9.42 8.83
CA PHE A 128 9.55 -9.53 7.54
C PHE A 128 9.82 -8.32 6.66
N SER A 129 10.56 -8.52 5.58
CA SER A 129 10.77 -7.50 4.54
C SER A 129 11.12 -8.16 3.22
N THR A 130 10.76 -7.52 2.11
CA THR A 130 11.13 -7.97 0.77
C THR A 130 12.64 -7.98 0.60
N THR A 131 13.33 -6.95 1.07
CA THR A 131 14.78 -6.87 1.04
C THR A 131 15.42 -8.04 1.79
N GLY A 132 14.91 -8.36 3.00
CA GLY A 132 15.39 -9.50 3.77
C GLY A 132 15.20 -10.84 3.06
N ILE A 133 14.09 -11.03 2.34
CA ILE A 133 13.83 -12.24 1.55
C ILE A 133 14.84 -12.35 0.41
N ILE A 134 15.07 -11.26 -0.33
CA ILE A 134 16.05 -11.24 -1.43
C ILE A 134 17.43 -11.55 -0.91
N GLU A 135 17.84 -10.97 0.21
CA GLU A 135 19.14 -11.22 0.83
C GLU A 135 19.31 -12.70 1.22
N LYS A 136 18.27 -13.32 1.79
CA LYS A 136 18.30 -14.74 2.14
C LYS A 136 18.47 -15.64 0.91
N ILE A 137 17.80 -15.32 -0.18
CA ILE A 137 17.89 -16.09 -1.43
C ILE A 137 19.30 -15.97 -2.04
N CYS A 138 19.88 -14.77 -2.03
CA CYS A 138 21.22 -14.52 -2.60
C CYS A 138 22.36 -14.98 -1.70
N LYS A 139 22.08 -15.25 -0.43
CA LYS A 139 23.07 -15.69 0.55
C LYS A 139 23.33 -17.19 0.40
N LYS A 140 24.56 -17.55 0.08
CA LYS A 140 25.00 -18.95 -0.02
C LYS A 140 25.71 -19.38 1.25
#